data_cfc9b9b82eeb450c5a1ffd6d1c82aa03
#
_entry.id   cfc9b9b82eeb450c5a1ffd6d1c82aa03
#
_cell.length_a   1.000
_cell.length_b   1.000
_cell.length_c   1.000
_cell.angle_alpha   90.00
_cell.angle_beta   90.00
_cell.angle_gamma   90.00
#
_symmetry.space_group_name_H-M   'P 1'
#
loop_
_entity.id
_entity.type
_entity.pdbx_description
1 polymer ?
#
loop_
_entity_poly.entity_id
_entity_poly.type
_entity_poly.pdbx_seq_one_letter_code
_entity_poly.pdbx_strand_id
1 'polypeptide(L)'
;MALILNEEQQSLKDIAKEFLQKNAPVTHFREIRDTENELGYDEKLWKDMVDLGWSGILVPEEYGGFDFGMVGMGSIFEEMGKMLTPSPLFATGVLGASLITLGGSNSQKQNYLPQIVDGSITTALAVEESNRHSLSQINTQAITVSYTHLRAHETVHYL
;
A
#
# COMPACT_ATOMS: atom_id res chain seq x y z
N MET A 1 9.78 25.75 -4.49
CA MET A 1 10.54 24.89 -5.41
C MET A 1 9.49 24.09 -6.18
N ALA A 2 9.37 24.25 -7.50
CA ALA A 2 8.44 23.43 -8.28
C ALA A 2 8.97 22.01 -8.32
N LEU A 3 8.11 21.02 -8.10
CA LEU A 3 8.45 19.61 -8.25
C LEU A 3 8.50 19.34 -9.76
N ILE A 4 9.72 19.38 -10.33
CA ILE A 4 9.92 19.07 -11.74
C ILE A 4 10.23 17.58 -11.79
N LEU A 5 9.36 16.83 -12.47
CA LEU A 5 9.57 15.41 -12.72
C LEU A 5 10.72 15.24 -13.73
N ASN A 6 11.55 14.22 -13.52
CA ASN A 6 12.48 13.77 -14.55
C ASN A 6 11.74 12.98 -15.65
N GLU A 7 12.44 12.60 -16.72
CA GLU A 7 11.83 11.91 -17.86
C GLU A 7 11.20 10.57 -17.48
N GLU A 8 11.84 9.81 -16.59
CA GLU A 8 11.34 8.52 -16.11
C GLU A 8 10.08 8.69 -15.24
N GLN A 9 10.08 9.67 -14.35
CA GLN A 9 8.93 9.99 -13.50
C GLN A 9 7.76 10.51 -14.33
N GLN A 10 8.03 11.31 -15.37
CA GLN A 10 7.01 11.76 -16.29
C GLN A 10 6.42 10.60 -17.09
N SER A 11 7.26 9.70 -17.59
CA SER A 11 6.82 8.49 -18.29
C SER A 11 5.94 7.60 -17.41
N LEU A 12 6.34 7.40 -16.14
CA LEU A 12 5.54 6.64 -15.17
C LEU A 12 4.17 7.29 -14.95
N LYS A 13 4.13 8.62 -14.83
CA LYS A 13 2.87 9.37 -14.67
C LYS A 13 1.97 9.22 -15.89
N ASP A 14 2.52 9.29 -17.09
CA ASP A 14 1.77 9.18 -18.34
C ASP A 14 1.19 7.76 -18.49
N ILE A 15 1.97 6.73 -18.18
CA ILE A 15 1.51 5.33 -18.12
C ILE A 15 0.37 5.17 -17.09
N ALA A 16 0.54 5.73 -15.89
CA ALA A 16 -0.49 5.66 -14.85
C ALA A 16 -1.77 6.35 -15.29
N LYS A 17 -1.67 7.51 -15.91
CA LYS A 17 -2.82 8.25 -16.45
C LYS A 17 -3.58 7.43 -17.49
N GLU A 18 -2.88 6.90 -18.49
CA GLU A 18 -3.52 6.13 -19.56
C GLU A 18 -4.18 4.86 -19.02
N PHE A 19 -3.47 4.12 -18.15
CA PHE A 19 -3.99 2.91 -17.53
C PHE A 19 -5.25 3.18 -16.72
N LEU A 20 -5.23 4.19 -15.84
CA LEU A 20 -6.35 4.49 -14.96
C LEU A 20 -7.56 5.05 -15.71
N GLN A 21 -7.35 5.92 -16.69
CA GLN A 21 -8.44 6.41 -17.53
C GLN A 21 -9.17 5.29 -18.27
N LYS A 22 -8.45 4.26 -18.68
CA LYS A 22 -9.00 3.12 -19.42
C LYS A 22 -9.65 2.09 -18.51
N ASN A 23 -9.01 1.74 -17.38
CA ASN A 23 -9.39 0.58 -16.58
C ASN A 23 -10.10 0.95 -15.26
N ALA A 24 -9.97 2.17 -14.78
CA ALA A 24 -10.54 2.64 -13.52
C ALA A 24 -11.18 4.03 -13.64
N PRO A 25 -12.09 4.28 -14.62
CA PRO A 25 -12.80 5.56 -14.70
C PRO A 25 -13.65 5.77 -13.43
N VAL A 26 -14.05 7.01 -13.15
CA VAL A 26 -14.86 7.35 -11.95
C VAL A 26 -16.15 6.52 -11.84
N THR A 27 -16.70 6.05 -12.96
CA THR A 27 -17.85 5.13 -12.97
C THR A 27 -17.54 3.81 -12.29
N HIS A 28 -16.31 3.30 -12.43
CA HIS A 28 -15.86 2.09 -11.76
C HIS A 28 -15.85 2.24 -10.22
N PHE A 29 -15.39 3.38 -9.71
CA PHE A 29 -15.51 3.67 -8.28
C PHE A 29 -16.97 3.64 -7.78
N ARG A 30 -17.89 4.22 -8.56
CA ARG A 30 -19.31 4.21 -8.22
C ARG A 30 -19.89 2.79 -8.21
N GLU A 31 -19.50 1.95 -9.15
CA GLU A 31 -19.89 0.54 -9.19
C GLU A 31 -19.43 -0.21 -7.94
N ILE A 32 -18.16 -0.07 -7.54
CA ILE A 32 -17.62 -0.70 -6.32
C ILE A 32 -18.42 -0.25 -5.08
N ARG A 33 -18.69 1.05 -4.95
CA ARG A 33 -19.47 1.62 -3.84
C ARG A 33 -20.91 1.13 -3.83
N ASP A 34 -21.57 1.18 -4.99
CA ASP A 34 -23.02 0.93 -5.09
C ASP A 34 -23.36 -0.57 -5.03
N THR A 35 -22.39 -1.44 -5.32
CA THR A 35 -22.51 -2.91 -5.15
C THR A 35 -22.13 -3.39 -3.76
N GLU A 36 -21.72 -2.48 -2.87
CA GLU A 36 -21.25 -2.82 -1.51
C GLU A 36 -20.17 -3.92 -1.52
N ASN A 37 -19.20 -3.80 -2.44
CA ASN A 37 -18.11 -4.75 -2.57
C ASN A 37 -17.40 -4.94 -1.21
N GLU A 38 -17.34 -6.18 -0.72
CA GLU A 38 -16.80 -6.52 0.61
C GLU A 38 -15.34 -6.10 0.79
N LEU A 39 -14.54 -6.14 -0.27
CA LEU A 39 -13.13 -5.72 -0.24
C LEU A 39 -12.95 -4.20 -0.38
N GLY A 40 -13.96 -3.49 -0.90
CA GLY A 40 -13.88 -2.06 -1.18
C GLY A 40 -12.96 -1.70 -2.35
N TYR A 41 -12.47 -2.67 -3.11
CA TYR A 41 -11.65 -2.48 -4.32
C TYR A 41 -11.85 -3.65 -5.30
N ASP A 42 -11.39 -3.49 -6.54
CA ASP A 42 -11.42 -4.54 -7.58
C ASP A 42 -10.10 -5.33 -7.56
N GLU A 43 -10.18 -6.64 -7.29
CA GLU A 43 -9.01 -7.54 -7.25
C GLU A 43 -8.30 -7.63 -8.60
N LYS A 44 -9.05 -7.61 -9.70
CA LYS A 44 -8.45 -7.64 -11.03
C LYS A 44 -7.65 -6.37 -11.30
N LEU A 45 -8.23 -5.21 -10.98
CA LEU A 45 -7.53 -3.92 -11.10
C LEU A 45 -6.29 -3.88 -10.22
N TRP A 46 -6.39 -4.41 -8.99
CA TRP A 46 -5.23 -4.53 -8.10
C TRP A 46 -4.13 -5.38 -8.72
N LYS A 47 -4.48 -6.54 -9.26
CA LYS A 47 -3.52 -7.41 -9.95
C LYS A 47 -2.86 -6.71 -11.14
N ASP A 48 -3.65 -6.03 -11.95
CA ASP A 48 -3.12 -5.26 -13.10
C ASP A 48 -2.14 -4.16 -12.64
N MET A 49 -2.38 -3.50 -11.48
CA MET A 49 -1.44 -2.54 -10.86
C MET A 49 -0.14 -3.21 -10.37
N VAL A 50 -0.25 -4.41 -9.80
CA VAL A 50 0.91 -5.23 -9.38
C VAL A 50 1.72 -5.63 -10.61
N ASP A 51 1.08 -6.08 -11.68
CA ASP A 51 1.74 -6.46 -12.92
C ASP A 51 2.47 -5.27 -13.60
N LEU A 52 2.00 -4.05 -13.36
CA LEU A 52 2.69 -2.80 -13.73
C LEU A 52 3.84 -2.42 -12.76
N GLY A 53 4.05 -3.20 -11.70
CA GLY A 53 5.12 -3.00 -10.72
C GLY A 53 4.84 -1.94 -9.65
N TRP A 54 3.61 -1.42 -9.56
CA TRP A 54 3.32 -0.30 -8.65
C TRP A 54 3.46 -0.66 -7.18
N SER A 55 3.18 -1.91 -6.79
CA SER A 55 3.38 -2.41 -5.43
C SER A 55 4.84 -2.39 -4.98
N GLY A 56 5.78 -2.55 -5.93
CA GLY A 56 7.22 -2.63 -5.69
C GLY A 56 7.99 -1.32 -5.87
N ILE A 57 7.34 -0.19 -6.20
CA ILE A 57 8.03 1.07 -6.53
C ILE A 57 8.95 1.56 -5.41
N LEU A 58 8.56 1.40 -4.15
CA LEU A 58 9.33 1.83 -2.98
C LEU A 58 10.17 0.71 -2.37
N VAL A 59 10.04 -0.51 -2.84
CA VAL A 59 10.80 -1.66 -2.34
C VAL A 59 12.20 -1.63 -2.95
N PRO A 60 13.27 -1.86 -2.15
CA PRO A 60 14.63 -1.95 -2.67
C PRO A 60 14.80 -3.06 -3.70
N GLU A 61 15.70 -2.84 -4.67
CA GLU A 61 15.98 -3.78 -5.76
C GLU A 61 16.43 -5.16 -5.27
N GLU A 62 17.17 -5.22 -4.15
CA GLU A 62 17.61 -6.50 -3.54
C GLU A 62 16.46 -7.42 -3.10
N TYR A 63 15.23 -6.86 -2.96
CA TYR A 63 14.01 -7.61 -2.64
C TYR A 63 13.04 -7.69 -3.84
N GLY A 64 13.51 -7.37 -5.04
CA GLY A 64 12.74 -7.45 -6.28
C GLY A 64 11.92 -6.19 -6.61
N GLY A 65 12.09 -5.10 -5.86
CA GLY A 65 11.45 -3.81 -6.13
C GLY A 65 12.24 -2.94 -7.11
N PHE A 66 11.86 -1.67 -7.20
CA PHE A 66 12.42 -0.72 -8.16
C PHE A 66 13.20 0.44 -7.51
N ASP A 67 13.04 0.65 -6.20
CA ASP A 67 13.63 1.78 -5.45
C ASP A 67 13.48 3.14 -6.16
N PHE A 68 12.33 3.33 -6.82
CA PHE A 68 12.08 4.49 -7.68
C PHE A 68 11.77 5.77 -6.89
N GLY A 69 11.49 5.61 -5.60
CA GLY A 69 11.31 6.70 -4.65
C GLY A 69 9.90 7.29 -4.60
N MET A 70 9.70 8.12 -3.58
CA MET A 70 8.39 8.69 -3.23
C MET A 70 7.84 9.64 -4.30
N VAL A 71 8.67 10.29 -5.12
CA VAL A 71 8.20 11.18 -6.19
C VAL A 71 7.51 10.38 -7.29
N GLY A 72 8.08 9.23 -7.65
CA GLY A 72 7.45 8.32 -8.62
C GLY A 72 6.12 7.77 -8.10
N MET A 73 6.09 7.30 -6.87
CA MET A 73 4.85 6.84 -6.22
C MET A 73 3.80 7.97 -6.15
N GLY A 74 4.22 9.19 -5.80
CA GLY A 74 3.34 10.37 -5.76
C GLY A 74 2.71 10.69 -7.10
N SER A 75 3.44 10.47 -8.21
CA SER A 75 2.92 10.67 -9.57
C SER A 75 1.78 9.70 -9.90
N ILE A 76 1.87 8.45 -9.44
CA ILE A 76 0.77 7.47 -9.58
C ILE A 76 -0.43 7.89 -8.75
N PHE A 77 -0.23 8.27 -7.47
CA PHE A 77 -1.34 8.68 -6.60
C PHE A 77 -2.04 9.94 -7.09
N GLU A 78 -1.33 10.86 -7.73
CA GLU A 78 -1.97 12.02 -8.36
C GLU A 78 -2.99 11.58 -9.43
N GLU A 79 -2.63 10.63 -10.28
CA GLU A 79 -3.54 10.11 -11.30
C GLU A 79 -4.67 9.23 -10.70
N MET A 80 -4.35 8.41 -9.69
CA MET A 80 -5.36 7.65 -8.95
C MET A 80 -6.40 8.55 -8.28
N GLY A 81 -5.95 9.67 -7.69
CA GLY A 81 -6.83 10.65 -7.07
C GLY A 81 -7.80 11.30 -8.06
N LYS A 82 -7.37 11.56 -9.29
CA LYS A 82 -8.24 12.10 -10.35
C LYS A 82 -9.35 11.13 -10.74
N MET A 83 -9.09 9.83 -10.64
CA MET A 83 -10.04 8.77 -10.98
C MET A 83 -10.81 8.23 -9.76
N LEU A 84 -10.46 8.66 -8.54
CA LEU A 84 -11.00 8.14 -7.27
C LEU A 84 -10.81 6.63 -7.14
N THR A 85 -9.66 6.12 -7.56
CA THR A 85 -9.39 4.68 -7.67
C THR A 85 -9.15 4.05 -6.30
N PRO A 86 -10.04 3.18 -5.78
CA PRO A 86 -9.80 2.46 -4.54
C PRO A 86 -8.86 1.28 -4.80
N SER A 87 -7.82 1.14 -3.97
CA SER A 87 -6.91 0.01 -4.03
C SER A 87 -6.11 -0.13 -2.72
N PRO A 88 -5.54 -1.30 -2.43
CA PRO A 88 -4.64 -1.47 -1.29
C PRO A 88 -3.24 -0.86 -1.51
N LEU A 89 -2.97 -0.17 -2.62
CA LEU A 89 -1.64 0.32 -2.99
C LEU A 89 -1.01 1.20 -1.92
N PHE A 90 -1.77 2.13 -1.33
CA PHE A 90 -1.23 3.00 -0.29
C PHE A 90 -0.87 2.21 0.98
N ALA A 91 -1.79 1.37 1.45
CA ALA A 91 -1.56 0.58 2.66
C ALA A 91 -0.42 -0.43 2.48
N THR A 92 -0.33 -1.08 1.31
CA THR A 92 0.65 -2.13 1.03
C THR A 92 1.97 -1.58 0.48
N GLY A 93 1.91 -0.87 -0.64
CA GLY A 93 3.10 -0.41 -1.37
C GLY A 93 3.79 0.81 -0.73
N VAL A 94 3.07 1.59 0.09
CA VAL A 94 3.67 2.72 0.81
C VAL A 94 3.88 2.39 2.29
N LEU A 95 2.80 2.21 3.04
CA LEU A 95 2.91 2.07 4.51
C LEU A 95 3.58 0.75 4.90
N GLY A 96 3.10 -0.39 4.41
CA GLY A 96 3.63 -1.70 4.75
C GLY A 96 5.06 -1.90 4.23
N ALA A 97 5.30 -1.61 2.96
CA ALA A 97 6.64 -1.71 2.37
C ALA A 97 7.65 -0.83 3.10
N SER A 98 7.31 0.44 3.37
CA SER A 98 8.21 1.35 4.09
C SER A 98 8.47 0.90 5.54
N LEU A 99 7.44 0.47 6.26
CA LEU A 99 7.59 -0.02 7.63
C LEU A 99 8.54 -1.22 7.70
N ILE A 100 8.36 -2.20 6.81
CA ILE A 100 9.20 -3.40 6.76
C ILE A 100 10.62 -3.03 6.31
N THR A 101 10.77 -2.16 5.31
CA THR A 101 12.08 -1.72 4.82
C THR A 101 12.87 -0.99 5.88
N LEU A 102 12.24 -0.09 6.65
CA LEU A 102 12.91 0.75 7.64
C LEU A 102 13.10 0.06 8.99
N GLY A 103 12.10 -0.72 9.44
CA GLY A 103 12.06 -1.27 10.80
C GLY A 103 12.13 -2.80 10.88
N GLY A 104 11.96 -3.52 9.78
CA GLY A 104 11.97 -4.98 9.76
C GLY A 104 13.36 -5.57 9.95
N SER A 105 13.43 -6.74 10.58
CA SER A 105 14.65 -7.58 10.57
C SER A 105 14.97 -8.08 9.17
N ASN A 106 16.22 -8.51 8.92
CA ASN A 106 16.60 -9.05 7.60
C ASN A 106 15.71 -10.23 7.18
N SER A 107 15.34 -11.09 8.13
CA SER A 107 14.44 -12.22 7.86
C SER A 107 13.04 -11.73 7.45
N GLN A 108 12.50 -10.71 8.10
CA GLN A 108 11.21 -10.12 7.74
C GLN A 108 11.25 -9.45 6.37
N LYS A 109 12.32 -8.70 6.07
CA LYS A 109 12.51 -8.07 4.75
C LYS A 109 12.55 -9.11 3.64
N GLN A 110 13.38 -10.16 3.81
CA GLN A 110 13.49 -11.24 2.84
C GLN A 110 12.20 -12.03 2.64
N ASN A 111 11.38 -12.15 3.69
CA ASN A 111 10.13 -12.89 3.61
C ASN A 111 8.98 -12.05 3.03
N TYR A 112 8.81 -10.81 3.48
CA TYR A 112 7.59 -10.05 3.15
C TYR A 112 7.73 -9.10 1.97
N LEU A 113 8.90 -8.48 1.75
CA LEU A 113 9.03 -7.50 0.66
C LEU A 113 8.82 -8.12 -0.73
N PRO A 114 9.37 -9.32 -1.06
CA PRO A 114 9.06 -9.97 -2.33
C PRO A 114 7.57 -10.27 -2.51
N GLN A 115 6.87 -10.65 -1.44
CA GLN A 115 5.45 -10.94 -1.47
C GLN A 115 4.59 -9.68 -1.67
N ILE A 116 5.07 -8.51 -1.22
CA ILE A 116 4.44 -7.22 -1.54
C ILE A 116 4.65 -6.89 -3.02
N VAL A 117 5.86 -7.12 -3.55
CA VAL A 117 6.20 -6.83 -4.93
C VAL A 117 5.34 -7.66 -5.90
N ASP A 118 5.20 -8.95 -5.64
CA ASP A 118 4.42 -9.87 -6.49
C ASP A 118 2.90 -9.85 -6.20
N GLY A 119 2.48 -9.06 -5.18
CA GLY A 119 1.07 -8.89 -4.82
C GLY A 119 0.43 -10.08 -4.13
N SER A 120 1.20 -11.09 -3.70
CA SER A 120 0.69 -12.28 -3.00
C SER A 120 0.18 -11.97 -1.60
N ILE A 121 0.60 -10.85 -1.03
CA ILE A 121 0.06 -10.31 0.23
C ILE A 121 -0.33 -8.84 0.09
N THR A 122 -1.33 -8.44 0.86
CA THR A 122 -1.64 -7.05 1.17
C THR A 122 -1.38 -6.80 2.66
N THR A 123 -1.06 -5.55 3.01
CA THR A 123 -0.75 -5.17 4.38
C THR A 123 -1.59 -3.97 4.81
N ALA A 124 -1.80 -3.83 6.11
CA ALA A 124 -2.42 -2.66 6.71
C ALA A 124 -1.65 -2.24 7.94
N LEU A 125 -1.54 -0.93 8.16
CA LEU A 125 -0.88 -0.36 9.32
C LEU A 125 -1.95 0.05 10.36
N ALA A 126 -1.96 -0.61 11.51
CA ALA A 126 -2.84 -0.28 12.64
C ALA A 126 -2.06 0.53 13.66
N VAL A 127 -2.28 1.84 13.73
CA VAL A 127 -1.56 2.76 14.64
C VAL A 127 -2.46 3.51 15.61
N GLU A 128 -3.77 3.52 15.38
CA GLU A 128 -4.73 4.28 16.17
C GLU A 128 -5.28 3.40 17.29
N GLU A 129 -4.82 3.61 18.52
CA GLU A 129 -5.24 2.86 19.72
C GLU A 129 -6.21 3.65 20.61
N SER A 130 -6.51 4.90 20.26
CA SER A 130 -7.34 5.78 21.05
C SER A 130 -8.18 6.70 20.16
N ASN A 131 -9.14 7.41 20.78
CA ASN A 131 -9.97 8.39 20.08
C ASN A 131 -9.19 9.64 19.61
N ARG A 132 -7.90 9.72 19.87
CA ARG A 132 -7.02 10.81 19.42
C ARG A 132 -5.83 10.24 18.65
N HIS A 133 -5.56 10.82 17.52
CA HIS A 133 -4.35 10.50 16.75
C HIS A 133 -3.09 10.76 17.59
N SER A 134 -2.33 9.72 17.89
CA SER A 134 -1.08 9.81 18.66
C SER A 134 -0.13 8.67 18.32
N LEU A 135 0.85 8.95 17.48
CA LEU A 135 1.88 7.98 17.10
C LEU A 135 2.83 7.60 18.25
N SER A 136 2.82 8.35 19.37
CA SER A 136 3.67 8.11 20.53
C SER A 136 3.03 7.25 21.63
N GLN A 137 1.75 6.91 21.49
CA GLN A 137 0.99 6.16 22.48
C GLN A 137 0.58 4.79 21.94
N ILE A 138 1.57 3.99 21.58
CA ILE A 138 1.33 2.61 21.13
C ILE A 138 1.54 1.70 22.33
N ASN A 139 0.45 1.07 22.79
CA ASN A 139 0.44 0.16 23.94
C ASN A 139 0.24 -1.31 23.51
N THR A 140 -0.16 -1.56 22.27
CA THR A 140 -0.35 -2.90 21.73
C THR A 140 0.95 -3.70 21.83
N GLN A 141 0.86 -4.88 22.45
CA GLN A 141 1.98 -5.80 22.60
C GLN A 141 1.64 -7.12 21.92
N ALA A 142 2.56 -7.63 21.13
CA ALA A 142 2.50 -8.98 20.58
C ALA A 142 3.17 -9.96 21.54
N ILE A 143 2.40 -10.89 22.12
CA ILE A 143 2.90 -11.90 23.05
C ILE A 143 2.83 -13.27 22.38
N THR A 144 3.95 -13.99 22.34
CA THR A 144 3.98 -15.38 21.87
C THR A 144 3.28 -16.25 22.90
N VAL A 145 2.14 -16.83 22.55
CA VAL A 145 1.33 -17.70 23.45
C VAL A 145 1.66 -19.19 23.24
N SER A 146 2.13 -19.54 22.05
CA SER A 146 2.66 -20.86 21.72
C SER A 146 3.55 -20.74 20.49
N TYR A 147 4.28 -21.82 20.12
CA TYR A 147 5.17 -21.81 18.96
C TYR A 147 4.47 -21.49 17.62
N THR A 148 3.14 -21.39 17.57
CA THR A 148 2.35 -21.22 16.35
C THR A 148 1.40 -20.03 16.36
N HIS A 149 1.20 -19.34 17.49
CA HIS A 149 0.21 -18.25 17.58
C HIS A 149 0.75 -17.02 18.30
N LEU A 150 0.51 -15.84 17.70
CA LEU A 150 0.68 -14.53 18.32
C LEU A 150 -0.71 -14.03 18.73
N ARG A 151 -0.85 -13.54 19.98
CA ARG A 151 -2.01 -12.74 20.38
C ARG A 151 -1.57 -11.28 20.50
N ALA A 152 -2.28 -10.39 19.81
CA ALA A 152 -2.26 -8.98 20.11
C ALA A 152 -3.14 -8.73 21.32
N HIS A 153 -2.63 -8.09 22.37
CA HIS A 153 -3.46 -7.56 23.44
C HIS A 153 -4.04 -6.22 22.96
N GLU A 154 -5.27 -6.28 22.49
CA GLU A 154 -6.07 -5.08 22.28
C GLU A 154 -6.64 -4.64 23.62
N THR A 155 -6.34 -3.42 24.05
CA THR A 155 -7.06 -2.78 25.14
C THR A 155 -8.40 -2.31 24.59
N VAL A 156 -9.40 -3.21 24.60
CA VAL A 156 -10.78 -2.83 24.25
C VAL A 156 -11.34 -2.07 25.44
N HIS A 157 -11.39 -0.76 25.34
CA HIS A 157 -12.23 0.05 26.20
C HIS A 157 -13.66 0.02 25.66
N TYR A 158 -14.51 -0.82 26.27
CA TYR A 158 -15.95 -0.68 26.12
C TYR A 158 -16.38 0.57 26.90
N LEU A 159 -16.97 1.54 26.21
CA LEU A 159 -17.77 2.59 26.81
C LEU A 159 -19.21 2.11 26.99
#